data_1c86b902db08bb595661eacb0c1cf160
#
_entry.id   1c86b902db08bb595661eacb0c1cf160
#
_cell.length_a   1.000
_cell.length_b   1.000
_cell.length_c   1.000
_cell.angle_alpha   90.00
_cell.angle_beta   90.00
_cell.angle_gamma   90.00
#
_symmetry.space_group_name_H-M   'P 1'
#
loop_
_entity.id
_entity.type
_entity.pdbx_description
1 polymer ?
#
loop_
_entity_poly.entity_id
_entity_poly.type
_entity_poly.pdbx_seq_one_letter_code
_entity_poly.pdbx_strand_id
1 'polypeptide(L)'
;MSRIQPPARVRGTQDIFRGEQRRFARVLDAFDRVRRLYCFERVEVPVFEDTQVFARSIGETTDVVSKEMYSFPDKGGDMLTLRPEFTAGIARAYISNGWQQYAPLKLVTSGAVFRYERPQKGRYRQFHQIDAEILGAPEPAADVELLTLADQLLHELGIAEGVTLKLNTLGDAATREAWRAALVAHFEAHRGELSEDSLTRLEKNPLRILDSKDPRDRPIADSAPDIDAYLTEEARAFFDAVTAGLDAAGVRWERDARLVRGLDYYRHTAFEFVTDRLGAQGTVLAGGRYDGLVESLGGPATAGVGWAAGVERLAMLLEEPGAEQLAAVVVAEEAGLEPLASRATAALRKAGIRAEAVVTGSVKKRFDRAVKMSPRQVVTLKRNGERLGFQQRGSGAEHDEIAAVAAVLNAAIDVA
;
A
#
# COMPACT_ATOMS: atom_id res chain seq x y z
N MET A 1 -33.59 5.16 -33.05
CA MET A 1 -32.72 4.32 -32.23
C MET A 1 -32.04 5.23 -31.18
N SER A 2 -32.28 5.01 -29.90
CA SER A 2 -31.61 5.78 -28.85
C SER A 2 -30.09 5.50 -28.92
N ARG A 3 -29.28 6.53 -28.94
CA ARG A 3 -27.83 6.42 -28.97
C ARG A 3 -27.38 5.72 -27.66
N ILE A 4 -26.73 4.55 -27.77
CA ILE A 4 -26.21 3.83 -26.62
C ILE A 4 -25.17 4.73 -25.97
N GLN A 5 -25.38 5.10 -24.72
CA GLN A 5 -24.42 5.87 -23.94
C GLN A 5 -23.26 4.94 -23.56
N PRO A 6 -21.99 5.38 -23.77
CA PRO A 6 -20.86 4.60 -23.33
C PRO A 6 -20.87 4.46 -21.80
N PRO A 7 -20.52 3.28 -21.25
CA PRO A 7 -20.45 3.10 -19.81
C PRO A 7 -19.36 3.98 -19.20
N ALA A 8 -19.65 4.58 -18.05
CA ALA A 8 -18.69 5.33 -17.26
C ALA A 8 -18.23 4.49 -16.07
N ARG A 9 -17.01 4.76 -15.59
CA ARG A 9 -16.52 4.13 -14.36
C ARG A 9 -17.35 4.54 -13.15
N VAL A 10 -17.40 3.67 -12.15
CA VAL A 10 -18.06 3.96 -10.88
C VAL A 10 -17.38 5.12 -10.17
N ARG A 11 -18.14 6.04 -9.62
CA ARG A 11 -17.60 7.20 -8.88
C ARG A 11 -16.73 6.75 -7.70
N GLY A 12 -15.53 7.26 -7.62
CA GLY A 12 -14.57 6.91 -6.56
C GLY A 12 -13.71 5.69 -6.88
N THR A 13 -13.80 5.14 -8.09
CA THR A 13 -12.85 4.16 -8.61
C THR A 13 -11.94 4.80 -9.65
N GLN A 14 -10.87 4.12 -10.04
CA GLN A 14 -9.91 4.60 -11.04
C GLN A 14 -9.39 3.46 -11.91
N ASP A 15 -9.02 3.81 -13.14
CA ASP A 15 -8.27 2.94 -14.04
C ASP A 15 -6.81 3.37 -13.97
N ILE A 16 -5.93 2.49 -13.53
CA ILE A 16 -4.50 2.78 -13.35
C ILE A 16 -3.76 2.36 -14.61
N PHE A 17 -3.14 3.30 -15.32
CA PHE A 17 -2.52 3.04 -16.62
C PHE A 17 -1.24 3.87 -16.85
N ARG A 18 -0.31 3.36 -17.65
CA ARG A 18 0.95 4.00 -18.03
C ARG A 18 1.79 4.52 -16.84
N GLY A 19 2.05 5.82 -16.74
CA GLY A 19 2.87 6.43 -15.70
C GLY A 19 2.39 6.14 -14.29
N GLU A 20 1.07 6.19 -14.08
CA GLU A 20 0.47 5.82 -12.79
C GLU A 20 0.72 4.35 -12.47
N GLN A 21 0.56 3.45 -13.47
CA GLN A 21 0.84 2.02 -13.29
C GLN A 21 2.32 1.76 -12.99
N ARG A 22 3.25 2.50 -13.58
CA ARG A 22 4.68 2.35 -13.28
C ARG A 22 5.03 2.77 -11.85
N ARG A 23 4.44 3.89 -11.37
CA ARG A 23 4.61 4.30 -9.96
C ARG A 23 4.03 3.26 -9.02
N PHE A 24 2.86 2.73 -9.35
CA PHE A 24 2.18 1.68 -8.59
C PHE A 24 3.04 0.40 -8.49
N ALA A 25 3.53 -0.08 -9.62
CA ALA A 25 4.44 -1.23 -9.68
C ALA A 25 5.71 -0.99 -8.85
N ARG A 26 6.30 0.20 -8.94
CA ARG A 26 7.49 0.56 -8.15
C ARG A 26 7.26 0.43 -6.64
N VAL A 27 6.06 0.82 -6.13
CA VAL A 27 5.72 0.64 -4.72
C VAL A 27 5.66 -0.84 -4.35
N LEU A 28 4.95 -1.65 -5.16
CA LEU A 28 4.80 -3.08 -4.90
C LEU A 28 6.13 -3.84 -4.98
N ASP A 29 6.98 -3.52 -5.95
CA ASP A 29 8.29 -4.14 -6.13
C ASP A 29 9.23 -3.81 -4.96
N ALA A 30 9.27 -2.54 -4.53
CA ALA A 30 10.04 -2.12 -3.36
C ALA A 30 9.56 -2.84 -2.09
N PHE A 31 8.24 -2.92 -1.88
CA PHE A 31 7.67 -3.63 -0.75
C PHE A 31 8.00 -5.14 -0.78
N ASP A 32 7.87 -5.79 -1.93
CA ASP A 32 8.20 -7.22 -2.06
C ASP A 32 9.71 -7.49 -1.81
N ARG A 33 10.57 -6.55 -2.17
CA ARG A 33 12.01 -6.64 -1.87
C ARG A 33 12.28 -6.46 -0.38
N VAL A 34 11.76 -5.39 0.24
CA VAL A 34 12.01 -5.09 1.66
C VAL A 34 11.46 -6.18 2.57
N ARG A 35 10.22 -6.67 2.35
CA ARG A 35 9.66 -7.75 3.16
C ARG A 35 10.53 -9.00 3.24
N ARG A 36 11.23 -9.34 2.13
CA ARG A 36 12.15 -10.50 2.09
C ARG A 36 13.36 -10.30 2.98
N LEU A 37 13.88 -9.07 3.06
CA LEU A 37 14.99 -8.73 3.95
C LEU A 37 14.60 -8.91 5.42
N TYR A 38 13.34 -8.64 5.76
CA TYR A 38 12.79 -8.79 7.11
C TYR A 38 12.16 -10.17 7.37
N CYS A 39 12.25 -11.11 6.41
CA CYS A 39 11.71 -12.47 6.52
C CYS A 39 10.18 -12.51 6.74
N PHE A 40 9.43 -11.56 6.18
CA PHE A 40 7.97 -11.61 6.19
C PHE A 40 7.44 -12.52 5.08
N GLU A 41 6.52 -13.40 5.43
CA GLU A 41 5.82 -14.28 4.50
C GLU A 41 4.60 -13.58 3.89
N ARG A 42 4.30 -13.92 2.64
CA ARG A 42 3.13 -13.38 1.97
C ARG A 42 1.89 -14.19 2.32
N VAL A 43 0.80 -13.50 2.65
CA VAL A 43 -0.52 -14.07 2.88
C VAL A 43 -1.54 -13.43 1.94
N GLU A 44 -2.47 -14.22 1.47
CA GLU A 44 -3.65 -13.74 0.73
C GLU A 44 -4.90 -14.10 1.54
N VAL A 45 -5.76 -13.14 1.76
CA VAL A 45 -7.06 -13.32 2.42
C VAL A 45 -8.18 -12.93 1.46
N PRO A 46 -9.39 -13.47 1.62
CA PRO A 46 -10.51 -13.17 0.74
C PRO A 46 -10.81 -11.68 0.61
N VAL A 47 -11.33 -11.29 -0.56
CA VAL A 47 -11.77 -9.90 -0.82
C VAL A 47 -13.03 -9.55 -0.04
N PHE A 48 -13.84 -10.53 0.29
CA PHE A 48 -15.03 -10.39 1.12
C PHE A 48 -15.04 -11.42 2.25
N GLU A 49 -15.60 -11.05 3.36
CA GLU A 49 -15.73 -11.83 4.58
C GLU A 49 -17.16 -11.71 5.12
N ASP A 50 -17.51 -12.56 6.07
CA ASP A 50 -18.70 -12.32 6.90
C ASP A 50 -18.60 -10.92 7.54
N THR A 51 -19.69 -10.16 7.51
CA THR A 51 -19.76 -8.79 8.01
C THR A 51 -19.30 -8.70 9.48
N GLN A 52 -19.54 -9.75 10.29
CA GLN A 52 -19.14 -9.79 11.68
C GLN A 52 -17.62 -9.79 11.90
N VAL A 53 -16.84 -10.25 10.91
CA VAL A 53 -15.37 -10.17 11.00
C VAL A 53 -14.94 -8.71 11.17
N PHE A 54 -15.52 -7.80 10.40
CA PHE A 54 -15.17 -6.38 10.49
C PHE A 54 -15.92 -5.66 11.63
N ALA A 55 -17.18 -5.97 11.86
CA ALA A 55 -17.96 -5.33 12.91
C ALA A 55 -17.35 -5.55 14.30
N ARG A 56 -16.97 -6.80 14.63
CA ARG A 56 -16.37 -7.14 15.92
C ARG A 56 -14.93 -6.63 16.08
N SER A 57 -14.15 -6.63 15.00
CA SER A 57 -12.74 -6.25 15.08
C SER A 57 -12.53 -4.74 15.07
N ILE A 58 -13.16 -4.05 14.13
CA ILE A 58 -12.93 -2.60 13.89
C ILE A 58 -13.66 -1.75 14.94
N GLY A 59 -14.77 -2.25 15.47
CA GLY A 59 -15.66 -1.54 16.41
C GLY A 59 -16.88 -0.94 15.72
N GLU A 60 -18.07 -1.28 16.20
CA GLU A 60 -19.36 -0.86 15.64
C GLU A 60 -19.55 0.67 15.60
N THR A 61 -18.83 1.39 16.47
CA THR A 61 -18.93 2.85 16.59
C THR A 61 -18.02 3.62 15.64
N THR A 62 -17.13 2.93 14.92
CA THR A 62 -16.21 3.57 13.98
C THR A 62 -16.93 4.01 12.70
N ASP A 63 -16.44 5.07 12.05
CA ASP A 63 -17.00 5.52 10.76
C ASP A 63 -16.89 4.44 9.70
N VAL A 64 -15.83 3.62 9.72
CA VAL A 64 -15.63 2.51 8.80
C VAL A 64 -16.80 1.54 8.86
N VAL A 65 -17.16 1.04 10.05
CA VAL A 65 -18.23 0.08 10.23
C VAL A 65 -19.61 0.72 10.04
N SER A 66 -19.82 1.90 10.60
CA SER A 66 -21.15 2.53 10.63
C SER A 66 -21.57 3.17 9.29
N LYS A 67 -20.62 3.58 8.42
CA LYS A 67 -20.92 4.39 7.23
C LYS A 67 -20.17 4.01 5.95
N GLU A 68 -19.02 3.30 6.07
CA GLU A 68 -18.10 3.17 4.92
C GLU A 68 -18.00 1.73 4.37
N MET A 69 -18.54 0.72 5.04
CA MET A 69 -18.53 -0.65 4.54
C MET A 69 -19.44 -0.86 3.33
N TYR A 70 -18.98 -1.65 2.37
CA TYR A 70 -19.80 -2.20 1.30
C TYR A 70 -20.30 -3.59 1.71
N SER A 71 -21.49 -3.66 2.27
CA SER A 71 -22.11 -4.92 2.71
C SER A 71 -23.31 -5.27 1.85
N PHE A 72 -23.47 -6.56 1.57
CA PHE A 72 -24.55 -7.09 0.74
C PHE A 72 -24.88 -8.53 1.15
N PRO A 73 -26.13 -8.97 1.01
CA PRO A 73 -26.47 -10.37 1.21
C PRO A 73 -25.96 -11.20 0.03
N ASP A 74 -25.48 -12.41 0.30
CA ASP A 74 -25.25 -13.40 -0.72
C ASP A 74 -26.59 -14.08 -1.16
N LYS A 75 -26.51 -15.08 -2.05
CA LYS A 75 -27.70 -15.81 -2.50
C LYS A 75 -28.31 -16.70 -1.41
N GLY A 76 -27.56 -17.06 -0.39
CA GLY A 76 -28.00 -17.81 0.78
C GLY A 76 -28.67 -16.94 1.86
N GLY A 77 -28.46 -15.62 1.79
CA GLY A 77 -28.94 -14.65 2.77
C GLY A 77 -27.89 -14.23 3.78
N ASP A 78 -26.67 -14.76 3.72
CA ASP A 78 -25.58 -14.38 4.60
C ASP A 78 -25.04 -12.99 4.24
N MET A 79 -24.79 -12.16 5.27
CA MET A 79 -24.28 -10.81 5.07
C MET A 79 -22.77 -10.80 4.88
N LEU A 80 -22.33 -10.43 3.67
CA LEU A 80 -20.95 -10.30 3.28
C LEU A 80 -20.54 -8.84 3.18
N THR A 81 -19.26 -8.57 3.44
CA THR A 81 -18.67 -7.23 3.34
C THR A 81 -17.39 -7.29 2.53
N LEU A 82 -17.24 -6.38 1.55
CA LEU A 82 -15.95 -6.15 0.90
C LEU A 82 -14.98 -5.59 1.93
N ARG A 83 -13.80 -6.21 2.04
CA ARG A 83 -12.79 -5.84 3.06
C ARG A 83 -12.45 -4.34 3.02
N PRO A 84 -12.64 -3.60 4.12
CA PRO A 84 -12.23 -2.20 4.24
C PRO A 84 -10.74 -2.04 4.62
N GLU A 85 -10.11 -3.15 5.07
CA GLU A 85 -8.72 -3.28 5.49
C GLU A 85 -8.34 -4.76 5.54
N PHE A 86 -7.08 -5.09 5.84
CA PHE A 86 -6.60 -6.48 5.81
C PHE A 86 -6.47 -7.13 7.19
N THR A 87 -6.16 -6.35 8.22
CA THR A 87 -5.80 -6.86 9.56
C THR A 87 -6.86 -7.81 10.15
N ALA A 88 -8.15 -7.44 10.04
CA ALA A 88 -9.25 -8.29 10.52
C ALA A 88 -9.35 -9.62 9.76
N GLY A 89 -9.18 -9.58 8.43
CA GLY A 89 -9.15 -10.78 7.60
C GLY A 89 -7.96 -11.70 7.92
N ILE A 90 -6.80 -11.12 8.20
CA ILE A 90 -5.59 -11.87 8.62
C ILE A 90 -5.81 -12.48 10.01
N ALA A 91 -6.36 -11.72 10.97
CA ALA A 91 -6.69 -12.24 12.31
C ALA A 91 -7.72 -13.39 12.25
N ARG A 92 -8.76 -13.27 11.42
CA ARG A 92 -9.72 -14.35 11.17
C ARG A 92 -9.02 -15.58 10.56
N ALA A 93 -8.12 -15.38 9.56
CA ALA A 93 -7.37 -16.46 8.95
C ALA A 93 -6.43 -17.15 9.96
N TYR A 94 -5.77 -16.39 10.82
CA TYR A 94 -4.95 -16.89 11.93
C TYR A 94 -5.72 -17.86 12.82
N ILE A 95 -6.97 -17.50 13.19
CA ILE A 95 -7.85 -18.35 14.00
C ILE A 95 -8.30 -19.57 13.20
N SER A 96 -8.90 -19.37 12.04
CA SER A 96 -9.59 -20.42 11.30
C SER A 96 -8.66 -21.51 10.74
N ASN A 97 -7.38 -21.19 10.56
CA ASN A 97 -6.37 -22.13 10.08
C ASN A 97 -5.44 -22.64 11.19
N GLY A 98 -5.65 -22.27 12.44
CA GLY A 98 -4.82 -22.72 13.56
C GLY A 98 -3.37 -22.23 13.48
N TRP A 99 -3.12 -21.03 12.94
CA TRP A 99 -1.76 -20.53 12.71
C TRP A 99 -1.03 -20.11 13.99
N GLN A 100 -1.71 -20.10 15.15
CA GLN A 100 -1.09 -19.87 16.47
C GLN A 100 0.07 -20.83 16.75
N GLN A 101 0.08 -22.00 16.14
CA GLN A 101 1.18 -22.96 16.26
C GLN A 101 2.50 -22.49 15.62
N TYR A 102 2.43 -21.49 14.73
CA TYR A 102 3.58 -20.93 14.03
C TYR A 102 4.02 -19.58 14.61
N ALA A 103 3.37 -19.11 15.68
CA ALA A 103 3.72 -17.82 16.28
C ALA A 103 5.18 -17.82 16.83
N PRO A 104 5.92 -16.70 16.73
CA PRO A 104 5.47 -15.44 16.12
C PRO A 104 5.46 -15.48 14.60
N LEU A 105 4.35 -15.02 14.00
CA LEU A 105 4.20 -14.93 12.54
C LEU A 105 4.43 -13.51 12.04
N LYS A 106 5.23 -13.38 10.99
CA LYS A 106 5.48 -12.13 10.27
C LYS A 106 4.85 -12.24 8.88
N LEU A 107 3.77 -11.52 8.67
CA LEU A 107 2.94 -11.62 7.48
C LEU A 107 2.87 -10.29 6.73
N VAL A 108 2.83 -10.36 5.40
CA VAL A 108 2.51 -9.22 4.54
C VAL A 108 1.43 -9.57 3.54
N THR A 109 0.67 -8.56 3.14
CA THR A 109 -0.29 -8.68 2.05
C THR A 109 -0.33 -7.41 1.22
N SER A 110 -0.98 -7.46 0.07
CA SER A 110 -1.24 -6.29 -0.77
C SER A 110 -2.47 -6.50 -1.63
N GLY A 111 -3.24 -5.47 -1.88
CA GLY A 111 -4.39 -5.59 -2.76
C GLY A 111 -5.43 -4.49 -2.57
N ALA A 112 -6.56 -4.67 -3.24
CA ALA A 112 -7.67 -3.72 -3.19
C ALA A 112 -8.43 -3.82 -1.87
N VAL A 113 -8.79 -2.66 -1.31
CA VAL A 113 -9.70 -2.49 -0.19
C VAL A 113 -10.78 -1.47 -0.55
N PHE A 114 -11.92 -1.48 0.17
CA PHE A 114 -13.13 -0.81 -0.24
C PHE A 114 -13.74 -0.02 0.91
N ARG A 115 -13.92 1.30 0.72
CA ARG A 115 -14.59 2.18 1.70
C ARG A 115 -15.50 3.17 0.99
N TYR A 116 -16.73 3.30 1.42
CA TYR A 116 -17.68 4.26 0.87
C TYR A 116 -17.39 5.67 1.38
N GLU A 117 -16.28 6.22 0.95
CA GLU A 117 -15.84 7.55 1.34
C GLU A 117 -16.20 8.61 0.28
N ARG A 118 -16.15 9.89 0.67
CA ARG A 118 -16.23 11.00 -0.29
C ARG A 118 -14.95 11.05 -1.12
N PRO A 119 -15.04 10.79 -2.45
CA PRO A 119 -13.84 10.73 -3.30
C PRO A 119 -13.14 12.08 -3.39
N GLN A 120 -11.82 12.04 -3.25
CA GLN A 120 -10.91 13.16 -3.50
C GLN A 120 -9.53 12.61 -3.89
N LYS A 121 -8.59 13.48 -4.28
CA LYS A 121 -7.23 13.05 -4.63
C LYS A 121 -6.59 12.29 -3.47
N GLY A 122 -6.13 11.06 -3.72
CA GLY A 122 -5.55 10.17 -2.70
C GLY A 122 -6.57 9.51 -1.75
N ARG A 123 -7.88 9.62 -2.05
CA ARG A 123 -8.97 8.98 -1.29
C ARG A 123 -10.03 8.45 -2.26
N TYR A 124 -10.07 7.14 -2.39
CA TYR A 124 -10.93 6.45 -3.35
C TYR A 124 -11.85 5.47 -2.62
N ARG A 125 -12.91 5.01 -3.30
CA ARG A 125 -13.81 3.97 -2.79
C ARG A 125 -13.27 2.57 -2.97
N GLN A 126 -12.47 2.38 -4.01
CA GLN A 126 -11.58 1.24 -4.19
C GLN A 126 -10.18 1.80 -4.29
N PHE A 127 -9.29 1.37 -3.40
CA PHE A 127 -7.89 1.75 -3.35
C PHE A 127 -7.05 0.54 -2.95
N HIS A 128 -5.74 0.67 -2.98
CA HIS A 128 -4.85 -0.44 -2.68
C HIS A 128 -4.03 -0.15 -1.43
N GLN A 129 -3.86 -1.19 -0.63
CA GLN A 129 -2.96 -1.18 0.52
C GLN A 129 -1.85 -2.21 0.32
N ILE A 130 -0.74 -1.96 0.96
CA ILE A 130 0.28 -2.90 1.38
C ILE A 130 0.26 -2.91 2.90
N ASP A 131 0.26 -4.09 3.48
CA ASP A 131 0.12 -4.27 4.92
C ASP A 131 1.20 -5.21 5.44
N ALA A 132 1.70 -4.96 6.65
CA ALA A 132 2.62 -5.83 7.35
C ALA A 132 2.15 -6.04 8.80
N GLU A 133 2.14 -7.30 9.24
CA GLU A 133 1.59 -7.71 10.53
C GLU A 133 2.53 -8.69 11.22
N ILE A 134 2.72 -8.53 12.54
CA ILE A 134 3.37 -9.51 13.41
C ILE A 134 2.35 -9.99 14.43
N LEU A 135 2.08 -11.29 14.44
CA LEU A 135 1.14 -11.93 15.37
C LEU A 135 1.88 -12.88 16.32
N GLY A 136 1.57 -12.79 17.62
CA GLY A 136 2.13 -13.66 18.64
C GLY A 136 3.46 -13.18 19.24
N ALA A 137 3.83 -11.91 19.05
CA ALA A 137 5.01 -11.30 19.68
C ALA A 137 4.61 -10.15 20.62
N PRO A 138 4.56 -10.37 21.94
CA PRO A 138 4.20 -9.33 22.89
C PRO A 138 5.32 -8.33 23.18
N GLU A 139 6.56 -8.62 22.79
CA GLU A 139 7.72 -7.80 23.12
C GLU A 139 7.76 -6.49 22.28
N PRO A 140 8.27 -5.38 22.85
CA PRO A 140 8.45 -4.10 22.13
C PRO A 140 9.31 -4.22 20.86
N ALA A 141 10.19 -5.22 20.79
CA ALA A 141 11.05 -5.47 19.64
C ALA A 141 10.25 -5.73 18.34
N ALA A 142 9.04 -6.28 18.44
CA ALA A 142 8.17 -6.48 17.27
C ALA A 142 7.68 -5.14 16.69
N ASP A 143 7.37 -4.17 17.55
CA ASP A 143 7.00 -2.80 17.13
C ASP A 143 8.18 -2.12 16.43
N VAL A 144 9.38 -2.24 17.01
CA VAL A 144 10.62 -1.70 16.43
C VAL A 144 10.88 -2.32 15.06
N GLU A 145 10.75 -3.64 14.90
CA GLU A 145 10.96 -4.33 13.63
C GLU A 145 9.99 -3.85 12.54
N LEU A 146 8.70 -3.70 12.87
CA LEU A 146 7.71 -3.19 11.94
C LEU A 146 7.95 -1.74 11.53
N LEU A 147 8.37 -0.90 12.46
CA LEU A 147 8.69 0.50 12.19
C LEU A 147 9.97 0.65 11.36
N THR A 148 10.99 -0.18 11.61
CA THR A 148 12.19 -0.21 10.78
C THR A 148 11.94 -0.72 9.38
N LEU A 149 11.04 -1.70 9.20
CA LEU A 149 10.60 -2.15 7.87
C LEU A 149 9.90 -1.03 7.10
N ALA A 150 9.03 -0.28 7.78
CA ALA A 150 8.33 0.86 7.19
C ALA A 150 9.30 1.98 6.77
N ASP A 151 10.24 2.33 7.65
CA ASP A 151 11.28 3.33 7.37
C ASP A 151 12.16 2.91 6.18
N GLN A 152 12.63 1.66 6.16
CA GLN A 152 13.41 1.14 5.04
C GLN A 152 12.62 1.17 3.73
N LEU A 153 11.33 0.85 3.74
CA LEU A 153 10.49 0.95 2.55
C LEU A 153 10.45 2.37 1.98
N LEU A 154 10.31 3.38 2.85
CA LEU A 154 10.31 4.79 2.43
C LEU A 154 11.66 5.22 1.87
N HIS A 155 12.76 4.76 2.45
CA HIS A 155 14.11 4.97 1.91
C HIS A 155 14.30 4.30 0.55
N GLU A 156 13.84 3.08 0.39
CA GLU A 156 13.88 2.32 -0.86
C GLU A 156 13.08 2.98 -1.99
N LEU A 157 11.98 3.62 -1.65
CA LEU A 157 11.18 4.41 -2.57
C LEU A 157 11.78 5.78 -2.88
N GLY A 158 12.79 6.23 -2.11
CA GLY A 158 13.42 7.55 -2.23
C GLY A 158 12.52 8.69 -1.73
N ILE A 159 11.61 8.42 -0.81
CA ILE A 159 10.65 9.41 -0.28
C ILE A 159 10.77 9.64 1.23
N ALA A 160 11.71 9.01 1.90
CA ALA A 160 11.90 9.13 3.35
C ALA A 160 12.14 10.60 3.76
N GLU A 161 12.85 11.39 2.96
CA GLU A 161 12.95 12.82 3.17
C GLU A 161 11.58 13.51 2.93
N GLY A 162 11.10 14.24 3.93
CA GLY A 162 9.78 14.89 3.93
C GLY A 162 8.63 13.97 4.36
N VAL A 163 8.96 12.82 4.97
CA VAL A 163 8.04 11.98 5.72
C VAL A 163 8.52 11.88 7.16
N THR A 164 7.64 12.16 8.11
CA THR A 164 7.94 12.13 9.55
C THR A 164 7.17 10.99 10.21
N LEU A 165 7.84 10.17 11.01
CA LEU A 165 7.21 9.20 11.90
C LEU A 165 6.69 9.93 13.14
N LYS A 166 5.36 10.02 13.26
CA LYS A 166 4.67 10.44 14.49
C LYS A 166 4.35 9.20 15.32
N LEU A 167 4.75 9.22 16.57
CA LEU A 167 4.67 8.08 17.48
C LEU A 167 3.95 8.46 18.76
N ASN A 168 3.06 7.59 19.23
CA ASN A 168 2.38 7.71 20.52
C ASN A 168 2.28 6.35 21.21
N THR A 169 1.94 6.36 22.50
CA THR A 169 1.42 5.19 23.20
C THR A 169 -0.03 5.42 23.59
N LEU A 170 -0.84 4.38 23.51
CA LEU A 170 -2.21 4.35 24.02
C LEU A 170 -2.29 3.59 25.36
N GLY A 171 -1.12 3.19 25.89
CA GLY A 171 -0.99 2.42 27.11
C GLY A 171 -1.63 1.04 27.07
N ASP A 172 -1.59 0.40 28.20
CA ASP A 172 -2.31 -0.85 28.47
C ASP A 172 -3.80 -0.62 28.78
N ALA A 173 -4.52 -1.67 29.15
CA ALA A 173 -5.94 -1.58 29.44
C ALA A 173 -6.22 -0.66 30.66
N ALA A 174 -5.39 -0.71 31.71
CA ALA A 174 -5.55 0.09 32.93
C ALA A 174 -5.28 1.58 32.62
N THR A 175 -4.22 1.88 31.87
CA THR A 175 -3.94 3.23 31.37
C THR A 175 -5.12 3.80 30.59
N ARG A 176 -5.64 3.00 29.62
CA ARG A 176 -6.76 3.44 28.77
C ARG A 176 -8.04 3.74 29.56
N GLU A 177 -8.35 2.92 30.55
CA GLU A 177 -9.53 3.12 31.39
C GLU A 177 -9.40 4.40 32.21
N ALA A 178 -8.27 4.61 32.88
CA ALA A 178 -8.01 5.79 33.68
C ALA A 178 -8.01 7.07 32.82
N TRP A 179 -7.33 7.04 31.67
CA TRP A 179 -7.29 8.19 30.74
C TRP A 179 -8.67 8.46 30.13
N ARG A 180 -9.40 7.42 29.74
CA ARG A 180 -10.77 7.57 29.22
C ARG A 180 -11.68 8.26 30.24
N ALA A 181 -11.61 7.86 31.52
CA ALA A 181 -12.38 8.50 32.57
C ALA A 181 -12.05 10.01 32.72
N ALA A 182 -10.77 10.35 32.67
CA ALA A 182 -10.32 11.74 32.72
C ALA A 182 -10.76 12.55 31.48
N LEU A 183 -10.70 11.97 30.28
CA LEU A 183 -11.20 12.59 29.05
C LEU A 183 -12.71 12.82 29.10
N VAL A 184 -13.48 11.84 29.58
CA VAL A 184 -14.94 12.00 29.77
C VAL A 184 -15.22 13.15 30.72
N ALA A 185 -14.57 13.22 31.87
CA ALA A 185 -14.75 14.31 32.82
C ALA A 185 -14.40 15.67 32.22
N HIS A 186 -13.31 15.75 31.46
CA HIS A 186 -12.89 16.98 30.78
C HIS A 186 -13.91 17.42 29.71
N PHE A 187 -14.35 16.53 28.83
CA PHE A 187 -15.28 16.87 27.76
C PHE A 187 -16.70 17.14 28.27
N GLU A 188 -17.15 16.48 29.35
CA GLU A 188 -18.43 16.79 30.00
C GLU A 188 -18.42 18.20 30.60
N ALA A 189 -17.31 18.67 31.17
CA ALA A 189 -17.18 20.03 31.66
C ALA A 189 -17.34 21.11 30.53
N HIS A 190 -17.07 20.72 29.27
CA HIS A 190 -17.17 21.57 28.09
C HIS A 190 -18.32 21.15 27.15
N ARG A 191 -19.25 20.32 27.62
CA ARG A 191 -20.33 19.72 26.79
C ARG A 191 -21.09 20.74 25.94
N GLY A 192 -21.34 21.94 26.46
CA GLY A 192 -22.07 23.00 25.76
C GLY A 192 -21.31 23.67 24.62
N GLU A 193 -20.01 23.44 24.53
CA GLU A 193 -19.12 24.03 23.52
C GLU A 193 -18.74 23.04 22.40
N LEU A 194 -18.98 21.74 22.64
CA LEU A 194 -18.65 20.67 21.67
C LEU A 194 -19.56 20.69 20.44
N SER A 195 -19.02 20.24 19.31
CA SER A 195 -19.79 19.98 18.10
C SER A 195 -20.78 18.81 18.30
N GLU A 196 -21.85 18.74 17.50
CA GLU A 196 -22.82 17.63 17.55
C GLU A 196 -22.15 16.24 17.30
N ASP A 197 -21.16 16.21 16.42
CA ASP A 197 -20.38 15.00 16.15
C ASP A 197 -19.55 14.61 17.38
N SER A 198 -18.93 15.58 18.06
CA SER A 198 -18.17 15.34 19.28
C SER A 198 -19.06 15.00 20.49
N LEU A 199 -20.27 15.52 20.57
CA LEU A 199 -21.27 15.07 21.56
C LEU A 199 -21.62 13.58 21.37
N THR A 200 -21.81 13.17 20.12
CA THR A 200 -22.03 11.74 19.79
C THR A 200 -20.81 10.89 20.14
N ARG A 201 -19.61 11.38 19.88
CA ARG A 201 -18.34 10.71 20.23
C ARG A 201 -18.13 10.61 21.73
N LEU A 202 -18.51 11.62 22.48
CA LEU A 202 -18.40 11.63 23.95
C LEU A 202 -19.15 10.44 24.59
N GLU A 203 -20.31 10.10 24.05
CA GLU A 203 -21.09 8.97 24.52
C GLU A 203 -20.52 7.61 24.06
N LYS A 204 -19.97 7.54 22.85
CA LYS A 204 -19.54 6.29 22.23
C LYS A 204 -18.04 6.01 22.40
N ASN A 205 -17.21 6.97 22.01
CA ASN A 205 -15.74 6.86 22.07
C ASN A 205 -15.10 8.24 22.23
N PRO A 206 -14.90 8.72 23.47
CA PRO A 206 -14.39 10.06 23.75
C PRO A 206 -12.96 10.31 23.23
N LEU A 207 -12.15 9.27 23.04
CA LEU A 207 -10.82 9.41 22.46
C LEU A 207 -10.86 10.01 21.04
N ARG A 208 -11.96 9.78 20.29
CA ARG A 208 -12.15 10.31 18.94
C ARG A 208 -12.38 11.83 18.89
N ILE A 209 -12.65 12.47 20.03
CA ILE A 209 -12.76 13.93 20.11
C ILE A 209 -11.38 14.58 19.96
N LEU A 210 -10.32 13.91 20.41
CA LEU A 210 -8.94 14.39 20.26
C LEU A 210 -8.51 14.57 18.80
N ASP A 211 -9.10 13.80 17.87
CA ASP A 211 -8.87 13.89 16.43
C ASP A 211 -9.99 14.70 15.71
N SER A 212 -10.77 15.49 16.43
CA SER A 212 -11.81 16.29 15.80
C SER A 212 -11.19 17.39 14.92
N LYS A 213 -11.78 17.53 13.72
CA LYS A 213 -11.41 18.57 12.75
C LYS A 213 -12.32 19.80 12.85
N ASP A 214 -13.34 19.76 13.70
CA ASP A 214 -14.23 20.91 13.94
C ASP A 214 -13.46 21.98 14.71
N PRO A 215 -13.42 23.23 14.21
CA PRO A 215 -12.74 24.34 14.90
C PRO A 215 -13.22 24.61 16.32
N ARG A 216 -14.47 24.26 16.65
CA ARG A 216 -15.04 24.43 18.00
C ARG A 216 -14.43 23.44 19.01
N ASP A 217 -14.20 22.23 18.57
CA ASP A 217 -13.68 21.17 19.44
C ASP A 217 -12.18 21.33 19.71
N ARG A 218 -11.45 21.94 18.78
CA ARG A 218 -10.00 21.98 18.80
C ARG A 218 -9.40 22.60 20.06
N PRO A 219 -9.86 23.76 20.57
CA PRO A 219 -9.34 24.31 21.83
C PRO A 219 -9.58 23.40 23.03
N ILE A 220 -10.72 22.69 23.03
CA ILE A 220 -11.10 21.78 24.10
C ILE A 220 -10.25 20.51 24.03
N ALA A 221 -10.07 19.94 22.83
CA ALA A 221 -9.18 18.81 22.62
C ALA A 221 -7.71 19.15 22.92
N ASP A 222 -7.29 20.39 22.62
CA ASP A 222 -5.95 20.88 22.89
C ASP A 222 -5.64 21.02 24.39
N SER A 223 -6.64 21.24 25.22
CA SER A 223 -6.52 21.33 26.69
C SER A 223 -6.85 20.01 27.41
N ALA A 224 -7.14 18.94 26.68
CA ALA A 224 -7.48 17.64 27.25
C ALA A 224 -6.29 17.02 28.01
N PRO A 225 -6.56 16.20 29.05
CA PRO A 225 -5.52 15.51 29.80
C PRO A 225 -4.62 14.66 28.91
N ASP A 226 -3.30 14.78 29.11
CA ASP A 226 -2.30 13.98 28.42
C ASP A 226 -2.27 12.56 28.97
N ILE A 227 -2.13 11.57 28.11
CA ILE A 227 -2.06 10.15 28.46
C ILE A 227 -0.88 9.83 29.39
N ASP A 228 0.22 10.57 29.26
CA ASP A 228 1.45 10.33 30.01
C ASP A 228 1.26 10.42 31.53
N ALA A 229 0.23 11.16 31.99
CA ALA A 229 -0.13 11.23 33.41
C ALA A 229 -0.82 9.96 33.94
N TYR A 230 -1.29 9.09 33.04
CA TYR A 230 -2.07 7.89 33.38
C TYR A 230 -1.35 6.58 33.01
N LEU A 231 -0.16 6.65 32.41
CA LEU A 231 0.61 5.46 32.08
C LEU A 231 0.94 4.64 33.32
N THR A 232 0.63 3.34 33.28
CA THR A 232 1.18 2.39 34.24
C THR A 232 2.71 2.31 34.09
N GLU A 233 3.41 1.78 35.07
CA GLU A 233 4.85 1.56 35.01
C GLU A 233 5.21 0.63 33.84
N GLU A 234 4.44 -0.42 33.64
CA GLU A 234 4.62 -1.37 32.53
C GLU A 234 4.38 -0.71 31.17
N ALA A 235 3.32 0.09 31.02
CA ALA A 235 3.03 0.77 29.77
C ALA A 235 4.12 1.81 29.42
N ARG A 236 4.65 2.50 30.44
CA ARG A 236 5.79 3.43 30.26
C ARG A 236 7.04 2.68 29.85
N ALA A 237 7.40 1.60 30.56
CA ALA A 237 8.57 0.79 30.25
C ALA A 237 8.49 0.18 28.81
N PHE A 238 7.27 -0.23 28.39
CA PHE A 238 7.05 -0.70 27.03
C PHE A 238 7.35 0.38 25.99
N PHE A 239 6.81 1.59 26.19
CA PHE A 239 7.02 2.69 25.27
C PHE A 239 8.49 3.14 25.23
N ASP A 240 9.13 3.21 26.39
CA ASP A 240 10.57 3.56 26.50
C ASP A 240 11.44 2.52 25.76
N ALA A 241 11.09 1.23 25.83
CA ALA A 241 11.79 0.18 25.09
C ALA A 241 11.60 0.29 23.57
N VAL A 242 10.40 0.66 23.11
CA VAL A 242 10.15 0.91 21.66
C VAL A 242 10.98 2.09 21.19
N THR A 243 10.96 3.21 21.90
CA THR A 243 11.70 4.43 21.49
C THR A 243 13.21 4.21 21.52
N ALA A 244 13.74 3.58 22.57
CA ALA A 244 15.15 3.21 22.65
C ALA A 244 15.56 2.26 21.50
N GLY A 245 14.69 1.33 21.11
CA GLY A 245 14.93 0.43 19.99
C GLY A 245 14.98 1.18 18.65
N LEU A 246 14.10 2.15 18.43
CA LEU A 246 14.09 3.00 17.23
C LEU A 246 15.36 3.87 17.15
N ASP A 247 15.75 4.48 18.28
CA ASP A 247 16.97 5.28 18.36
C ASP A 247 18.20 4.43 18.04
N ALA A 248 18.28 3.21 18.59
CA ALA A 248 19.36 2.27 18.30
C ALA A 248 19.38 1.81 16.83
N ALA A 249 18.20 1.71 16.18
CA ALA A 249 18.07 1.39 14.77
C ALA A 249 18.29 2.60 13.84
N GLY A 250 18.44 3.81 14.38
CA GLY A 250 18.63 5.03 13.61
C GLY A 250 17.35 5.54 12.92
N VAL A 251 16.19 5.07 13.35
CA VAL A 251 14.88 5.54 12.83
C VAL A 251 14.49 6.83 13.55
N ARG A 252 14.33 7.90 12.79
CA ARG A 252 13.90 9.20 13.35
C ARG A 252 12.39 9.20 13.60
N TRP A 253 12.01 9.66 14.77
CA TRP A 253 10.60 9.76 15.19
C TRP A 253 10.34 11.03 15.99
N GLU A 254 9.08 11.42 16.05
CA GLU A 254 8.60 12.54 16.85
C GLU A 254 7.40 12.09 17.69
N ARG A 255 7.38 12.52 18.96
CA ARG A 255 6.23 12.28 19.83
C ARG A 255 5.04 13.12 19.35
N ASP A 256 3.87 12.47 19.23
CA ASP A 256 2.59 13.15 19.07
C ASP A 256 1.59 12.62 20.10
N ALA A 257 1.53 13.26 21.27
CA ALA A 257 0.69 12.85 22.39
C ALA A 257 -0.83 12.82 22.07
N ARG A 258 -1.25 13.47 20.99
CA ARG A 258 -2.64 13.49 20.52
C ARG A 258 -2.95 12.43 19.48
N LEU A 259 -1.92 11.73 18.99
CA LEU A 259 -2.11 10.70 18.01
C LEU A 259 -2.94 9.56 18.61
N VAL A 260 -4.18 9.45 18.16
CA VAL A 260 -5.08 8.32 18.39
C VAL A 260 -5.42 7.67 17.06
N ARG A 261 -5.85 6.43 17.07
CA ARG A 261 -6.16 5.69 15.84
C ARG A 261 -7.66 5.63 15.56
N GLY A 262 -8.01 5.58 14.29
CA GLY A 262 -9.39 5.53 13.81
C GLY A 262 -10.13 4.21 14.06
N LEU A 263 -9.45 3.19 14.58
CA LEU A 263 -10.00 1.87 14.87
C LEU A 263 -9.83 1.59 16.37
N ASP A 264 -10.81 0.92 16.99
CA ASP A 264 -10.90 0.83 18.44
C ASP A 264 -9.99 -0.24 19.07
N TYR A 265 -9.41 -1.10 18.26
CA TYR A 265 -8.59 -2.22 18.74
C TYR A 265 -7.18 -1.84 19.18
N TYR A 266 -6.70 -0.62 18.90
CA TYR A 266 -5.31 -0.24 19.19
C TYR A 266 -5.02 -0.06 20.69
N ARG A 267 -3.86 -0.55 21.13
CA ARG A 267 -3.27 -0.43 22.46
C ARG A 267 -1.78 -0.19 22.33
N HIS A 268 -1.10 0.23 23.39
CA HIS A 268 0.33 0.54 23.38
C HIS A 268 0.72 1.43 22.19
N THR A 269 1.61 0.97 21.33
CA THR A 269 2.15 1.74 20.22
C THR A 269 1.10 2.14 19.21
N ALA A 270 1.05 3.44 18.88
CA ALA A 270 0.29 4.00 17.77
C ALA A 270 1.20 4.91 16.96
N PHE A 271 1.15 4.83 15.63
CA PHE A 271 2.04 5.59 14.78
C PHE A 271 1.45 5.94 13.42
N GLU A 272 1.98 7.04 12.86
CA GLU A 272 1.70 7.48 11.49
C GLU A 272 2.97 8.03 10.84
N PHE A 273 3.22 7.66 9.60
CA PHE A 273 4.18 8.33 8.74
C PHE A 273 3.43 9.39 7.94
N VAL A 274 3.77 10.65 8.18
CA VAL A 274 3.05 11.80 7.65
C VAL A 274 3.94 12.68 6.79
N THR A 275 3.32 13.34 5.79
CA THR A 275 4.00 14.29 4.91
C THR A 275 3.10 15.47 4.56
N ASP A 276 3.67 16.65 4.41
CA ASP A 276 2.95 17.84 3.96
C ASP A 276 2.74 17.89 2.44
N ARG A 277 3.44 17.03 1.69
CA ARG A 277 3.40 16.98 0.22
C ARG A 277 2.04 16.57 -0.37
N LEU A 278 1.17 15.96 0.44
CA LEU A 278 -0.15 15.47 0.03
C LEU A 278 -1.31 16.28 0.64
N GLY A 279 -1.04 17.40 1.28
CA GLY A 279 -2.05 18.26 1.91
C GLY A 279 -2.86 17.50 2.97
N ALA A 280 -4.19 17.57 2.91
CA ALA A 280 -5.07 16.92 3.90
C ALA A 280 -5.00 15.38 3.93
N GLN A 281 -4.30 14.74 2.99
CA GLN A 281 -4.08 13.29 2.92
C GLN A 281 -2.64 12.93 3.29
N GLY A 282 -2.04 13.65 4.22
CA GLY A 282 -0.62 13.55 4.60
C GLY A 282 -0.19 12.21 5.17
N THR A 283 -1.06 11.43 5.79
CA THR A 283 -0.73 10.10 6.30
C THR A 283 -0.56 9.10 5.16
N VAL A 284 0.64 8.61 4.95
CA VAL A 284 0.99 7.65 3.88
C VAL A 284 1.05 6.20 4.35
N LEU A 285 1.42 6.00 5.63
CA LEU A 285 1.46 4.71 6.30
C LEU A 285 1.04 4.92 7.75
N ALA A 286 0.30 3.97 8.32
CA ALA A 286 -0.17 4.10 9.67
C ALA A 286 -0.48 2.74 10.31
N GLY A 287 -0.28 2.63 11.61
CA GLY A 287 -0.48 1.38 12.32
C GLY A 287 -0.41 1.52 13.84
N GLY A 288 -0.18 0.39 14.47
CA GLY A 288 -0.04 0.28 15.92
C GLY A 288 -0.21 -1.14 16.41
N ARG A 289 -0.15 -1.31 17.73
CA ARG A 289 -0.35 -2.58 18.43
C ARG A 289 -1.84 -2.81 18.74
N TYR A 290 -2.31 -4.05 18.61
CA TYR A 290 -3.72 -4.42 18.72
C TYR A 290 -3.93 -5.78 19.44
N ASP A 291 -3.32 -5.96 20.59
CA ASP A 291 -3.29 -7.23 21.36
C ASP A 291 -4.67 -7.77 21.73
N GLY A 292 -5.74 -7.21 21.57
CA GLY A 292 -7.09 -7.73 21.84
C GLY A 292 -7.88 -8.17 20.62
N LEU A 293 -7.33 -7.98 19.41
CA LEU A 293 -8.07 -8.16 18.16
C LEU A 293 -8.44 -9.63 17.91
N VAL A 294 -7.47 -10.54 18.01
CA VAL A 294 -7.70 -11.98 17.80
C VAL A 294 -8.71 -12.52 18.80
N GLU A 295 -8.63 -12.10 20.06
CA GLU A 295 -9.57 -12.48 21.11
C GLU A 295 -10.99 -11.96 20.85
N SER A 296 -11.14 -10.73 20.34
CA SER A 296 -12.45 -10.16 19.97
C SER A 296 -13.16 -10.94 18.86
N LEU A 297 -12.40 -11.64 18.03
CA LEU A 297 -12.90 -12.54 16.98
C LEU A 297 -13.16 -13.98 17.50
N GLY A 298 -12.94 -14.24 18.80
CA GLY A 298 -13.15 -15.56 19.43
C GLY A 298 -11.92 -16.47 19.36
N GLY A 299 -10.75 -15.94 19.03
CA GLY A 299 -9.48 -16.66 19.09
C GLY A 299 -8.79 -16.57 20.45
N PRO A 300 -7.61 -17.18 20.61
CA PRO A 300 -6.80 -17.06 21.82
C PRO A 300 -6.26 -15.64 22.01
N ALA A 301 -5.96 -15.27 23.25
CA ALA A 301 -5.22 -14.03 23.54
C ALA A 301 -3.90 -14.02 22.76
N THR A 302 -3.75 -13.05 21.86
CA THR A 302 -2.64 -12.99 20.92
C THR A 302 -2.18 -11.56 20.75
N ALA A 303 -0.91 -11.30 21.03
CA ALA A 303 -0.30 -10.01 20.74
C ALA A 303 -0.24 -9.78 19.22
N GLY A 304 -0.53 -8.57 18.80
CA GLY A 304 -0.50 -8.21 17.39
C GLY A 304 -0.04 -6.77 17.18
N VAL A 305 0.79 -6.55 16.19
CA VAL A 305 1.21 -5.22 15.78
C VAL A 305 1.35 -5.20 14.26
N GLY A 306 0.90 -4.10 13.63
CA GLY A 306 0.93 -4.01 12.18
C GLY A 306 0.74 -2.59 11.66
N TRP A 307 0.90 -2.45 10.34
CA TRP A 307 0.63 -1.21 9.63
C TRP A 307 0.08 -1.46 8.23
N ALA A 308 -0.65 -0.47 7.74
CA ALA A 308 -1.13 -0.38 6.38
C ALA A 308 -0.62 0.90 5.72
N ALA A 309 -0.24 0.81 4.43
CA ALA A 309 0.12 1.97 3.61
C ALA A 309 -0.72 2.02 2.34
N GLY A 310 -1.21 3.21 2.00
CA GLY A 310 -1.94 3.44 0.76
C GLY A 310 -1.02 3.49 -0.44
N VAL A 311 -1.13 2.51 -1.35
CA VAL A 311 -0.26 2.42 -2.54
C VAL A 311 -0.39 3.66 -3.42
N GLU A 312 -1.60 4.17 -3.62
CA GLU A 312 -1.84 5.40 -4.38
C GLU A 312 -1.18 6.62 -3.76
N ARG A 313 -1.19 6.72 -2.41
CA ARG A 313 -0.54 7.84 -1.70
C ARG A 313 0.98 7.79 -1.83
N LEU A 314 1.58 6.61 -1.64
CA LEU A 314 3.00 6.39 -1.87
C LEU A 314 3.38 6.70 -3.32
N ALA A 315 2.60 6.19 -4.29
CA ALA A 315 2.83 6.42 -5.71
C ALA A 315 2.76 7.91 -6.11
N MET A 316 1.89 8.70 -5.46
CA MET A 316 1.82 10.16 -5.70
C MET A 316 3.06 10.92 -5.24
N LEU A 317 3.86 10.37 -4.32
CA LEU A 317 5.12 10.97 -3.88
C LEU A 317 6.29 10.65 -4.79
N LEU A 318 6.16 9.60 -5.63
CA LEU A 318 7.21 9.17 -6.54
C LEU A 318 7.25 10.04 -7.79
N GLU A 319 8.46 10.32 -8.26
CA GLU A 319 8.65 10.74 -9.64
C GLU A 319 8.17 9.65 -10.60
N GLU A 320 7.73 10.06 -11.79
CA GLU A 320 7.33 9.07 -12.77
C GLU A 320 8.54 8.27 -13.25
N PRO A 321 8.60 6.95 -13.00
CA PRO A 321 9.65 6.13 -13.56
C PRO A 321 9.60 6.23 -15.09
N GLY A 322 10.73 6.41 -15.73
CA GLY A 322 10.82 6.39 -17.19
C GLY A 322 10.12 5.15 -17.76
N ALA A 323 9.54 5.26 -18.94
CA ALA A 323 9.07 4.06 -19.62
C ALA A 323 10.27 3.13 -19.83
N GLU A 324 10.09 1.85 -19.49
CA GLU A 324 11.12 0.87 -19.81
C GLU A 324 11.39 0.91 -21.31
N GLN A 325 12.60 1.27 -21.67
CA GLN A 325 13.00 1.39 -23.06
C GLN A 325 13.01 0.01 -23.73
N LEU A 326 12.43 -0.09 -24.93
CA LEU A 326 12.58 -1.27 -25.75
C LEU A 326 14.06 -1.41 -26.14
N ALA A 327 14.63 -2.61 -25.97
CA ALA A 327 15.98 -2.87 -26.43
C ALA A 327 16.03 -2.92 -27.96
N ALA A 328 15.01 -3.52 -28.59
CA ALA A 328 14.93 -3.62 -30.04
C ALA A 328 13.52 -3.50 -30.58
N VAL A 329 13.38 -2.94 -31.77
CA VAL A 329 12.19 -3.05 -32.62
C VAL A 329 12.59 -3.68 -33.95
N VAL A 330 11.96 -4.81 -34.29
CA VAL A 330 12.21 -5.53 -35.52
C VAL A 330 11.21 -5.07 -36.61
N VAL A 331 11.71 -4.66 -37.74
CA VAL A 331 10.92 -4.16 -38.88
C VAL A 331 11.18 -5.02 -40.11
N ALA A 332 10.12 -5.54 -40.73
CA ALA A 332 10.20 -6.16 -42.04
C ALA A 332 10.25 -5.07 -43.12
N GLU A 333 11.37 -4.98 -43.90
CA GLU A 333 11.52 -4.00 -44.95
C GLU A 333 10.82 -4.37 -46.25
N GLU A 334 10.42 -5.64 -46.43
CA GLU A 334 9.72 -6.13 -47.59
C GLU A 334 8.42 -6.86 -47.20
N ALA A 335 7.49 -6.88 -48.16
CA ALA A 335 6.28 -7.69 -48.03
C ALA A 335 6.64 -9.19 -48.05
N GLY A 336 5.97 -9.95 -47.20
CA GLY A 336 6.23 -11.38 -47.05
C GLY A 336 7.30 -11.73 -45.98
N LEU A 337 8.04 -10.75 -45.44
CA LEU A 337 8.98 -10.97 -44.34
C LEU A 337 8.37 -10.82 -42.96
N GLU A 338 7.09 -10.47 -42.86
CA GLU A 338 6.40 -10.27 -41.58
C GLU A 338 6.45 -11.50 -40.65
N PRO A 339 6.22 -12.75 -41.12
CA PRO A 339 6.35 -13.92 -40.28
C PRO A 339 7.78 -14.13 -39.74
N LEU A 340 8.79 -13.77 -40.53
CA LEU A 340 10.20 -13.86 -40.13
C LEU A 340 10.58 -12.78 -39.12
N ALA A 341 10.07 -11.55 -39.25
CA ALA A 341 10.24 -10.50 -38.28
C ALA A 341 9.60 -10.89 -36.93
N SER A 342 8.41 -11.49 -36.95
CA SER A 342 7.74 -12.01 -35.75
C SER A 342 8.56 -13.13 -35.10
N ARG A 343 9.13 -14.06 -35.89
CA ARG A 343 9.97 -15.14 -35.42
C ARG A 343 11.29 -14.63 -34.81
N ALA A 344 11.92 -13.65 -35.46
CA ALA A 344 13.10 -13.01 -34.94
C ALA A 344 12.86 -12.30 -33.62
N THR A 345 11.74 -11.57 -33.52
CA THR A 345 11.32 -10.91 -32.27
C THR A 345 11.10 -11.94 -31.15
N ALA A 346 10.48 -13.08 -31.47
CA ALA A 346 10.28 -14.15 -30.50
C ALA A 346 11.61 -14.76 -30.02
N ALA A 347 12.61 -14.87 -30.91
CA ALA A 347 13.93 -15.33 -30.54
C ALA A 347 14.66 -14.33 -29.61
N LEU A 348 14.58 -13.03 -29.89
CA LEU A 348 15.10 -12.00 -28.99
C LEU A 348 14.45 -12.06 -27.60
N ARG A 349 13.13 -12.21 -27.55
CA ARG A 349 12.39 -12.33 -26.28
C ARG A 349 12.80 -13.59 -25.49
N LYS A 350 13.03 -14.72 -26.15
CA LYS A 350 13.55 -15.94 -25.51
C LYS A 350 14.97 -15.76 -24.96
N ALA A 351 15.75 -14.86 -25.54
CA ALA A 351 17.07 -14.47 -25.04
C ALA A 351 17.00 -13.39 -23.94
N GLY A 352 15.80 -13.09 -23.39
CA GLY A 352 15.61 -12.07 -22.35
C GLY A 352 15.59 -10.62 -22.85
N ILE A 353 15.64 -10.41 -24.17
CA ILE A 353 15.68 -9.07 -24.76
C ILE A 353 14.27 -8.54 -24.99
N ARG A 354 13.98 -7.37 -24.42
CA ARG A 354 12.70 -6.69 -24.60
C ARG A 354 12.59 -6.12 -26.02
N ALA A 355 11.84 -6.79 -26.86
CA ALA A 355 11.70 -6.48 -28.27
C ALA A 355 10.24 -6.42 -28.73
N GLU A 356 9.99 -5.63 -29.78
CA GLU A 356 8.68 -5.47 -30.43
C GLU A 356 8.84 -5.71 -31.95
N ALA A 357 7.77 -6.23 -32.59
CA ALA A 357 7.72 -6.37 -34.05
C ALA A 357 6.76 -5.35 -34.64
N VAL A 358 7.20 -4.60 -35.65
CA VAL A 358 6.32 -3.73 -36.42
C VAL A 358 6.10 -4.33 -37.80
N VAL A 359 5.01 -5.06 -37.95
CA VAL A 359 4.70 -5.86 -39.13
C VAL A 359 3.52 -5.34 -39.96
N THR A 360 2.76 -4.34 -39.45
CA THR A 360 1.56 -3.80 -40.13
C THR A 360 1.80 -2.45 -40.79
N GLY A 361 1.19 -2.21 -41.94
CA GLY A 361 1.31 -0.98 -42.72
C GLY A 361 2.39 -1.04 -43.81
N SER A 362 2.60 0.04 -44.58
CA SER A 362 3.67 0.13 -45.54
C SER A 362 5.02 0.20 -44.83
N VAL A 363 6.11 -0.19 -45.49
CA VAL A 363 7.48 -0.18 -44.96
C VAL A 363 7.85 1.16 -44.32
N LYS A 364 7.56 2.28 -45.01
CA LYS A 364 7.78 3.62 -44.45
C LYS A 364 7.02 3.83 -43.12
N LYS A 365 5.73 3.47 -43.09
CA LYS A 365 4.91 3.58 -41.85
C LYS A 365 5.41 2.66 -40.74
N ARG A 366 5.89 1.46 -41.07
CA ARG A 366 6.49 0.54 -40.09
C ARG A 366 7.74 1.16 -39.47
N PHE A 367 8.59 1.75 -40.30
CA PHE A 367 9.80 2.38 -39.82
C PHE A 367 9.50 3.62 -38.94
N ASP A 368 8.66 4.53 -39.43
CA ASP A 368 8.25 5.72 -38.66
C ASP A 368 7.65 5.34 -37.29
N ARG A 369 6.90 4.23 -37.25
CA ARG A 369 6.35 3.70 -36.04
C ARG A 369 7.42 3.12 -35.11
N ALA A 370 8.38 2.37 -35.65
CA ALA A 370 9.49 1.82 -34.89
C ALA A 370 10.33 2.94 -34.23
N VAL A 371 10.62 3.99 -34.97
CA VAL A 371 11.37 5.16 -34.46
C VAL A 371 10.58 5.88 -33.34
N LYS A 372 9.25 6.06 -33.50
CA LYS A 372 8.40 6.66 -32.48
C LYS A 372 8.33 5.86 -31.17
N MET A 373 8.63 4.57 -31.20
CA MET A 373 8.72 3.73 -30.00
C MET A 373 10.01 3.95 -29.23
N SER A 374 10.95 4.76 -29.75
CA SER A 374 12.23 5.11 -29.13
C SER A 374 13.00 3.91 -28.57
N PRO A 375 13.19 2.82 -29.36
CA PRO A 375 13.98 1.69 -28.91
C PRO A 375 15.46 2.05 -28.85
N ARG A 376 16.27 1.26 -28.12
CA ARG A 376 17.73 1.38 -28.20
C ARG A 376 18.25 1.07 -29.63
N GLN A 377 17.62 0.06 -30.26
CA GLN A 377 17.99 -0.35 -31.64
C GLN A 377 16.75 -0.62 -32.48
N VAL A 378 16.80 -0.19 -33.76
CA VAL A 378 15.88 -0.66 -34.78
C VAL A 378 16.62 -1.70 -35.63
N VAL A 379 16.07 -2.93 -35.62
CA VAL A 379 16.61 -4.05 -36.41
C VAL A 379 15.73 -4.22 -37.65
N THR A 380 16.27 -4.04 -38.80
CA THR A 380 15.56 -4.24 -40.07
C THR A 380 15.86 -5.62 -40.63
N LEU A 381 14.81 -6.32 -41.05
CA LEU A 381 14.90 -7.59 -41.77
C LEU A 381 14.72 -7.32 -43.26
N LYS A 382 15.74 -7.61 -44.03
CA LYS A 382 15.77 -7.43 -45.48
C LYS A 382 16.29 -8.70 -46.18
N ARG A 383 16.03 -8.80 -47.46
CA ARG A 383 16.56 -9.87 -48.30
C ARG A 383 17.81 -9.35 -49.05
N ASN A 384 18.91 -10.07 -48.95
CA ASN A 384 20.15 -9.86 -49.71
C ASN A 384 20.33 -11.01 -50.68
N GLY A 385 19.78 -10.88 -51.91
CA GLY A 385 19.69 -12.00 -52.87
C GLY A 385 18.82 -13.14 -52.29
N GLU A 386 19.38 -14.34 -52.20
CA GLU A 386 18.69 -15.50 -51.61
C GLU A 386 18.80 -15.56 -50.06
N ARG A 387 19.66 -14.75 -49.45
CA ARG A 387 19.90 -14.73 -48.02
C ARG A 387 19.04 -13.68 -47.31
N LEU A 388 18.71 -13.94 -46.07
CA LEU A 388 18.06 -12.99 -45.16
C LEU A 388 19.12 -12.39 -44.25
N GLY A 389 19.11 -11.07 -44.12
CA GLY A 389 20.02 -10.35 -43.22
C GLY A 389 19.27 -9.47 -42.24
N PHE A 390 19.87 -9.29 -41.06
CA PHE A 390 19.43 -8.36 -40.05
C PHE A 390 20.38 -7.17 -40.01
N GLN A 391 19.88 -5.98 -40.18
CA GLN A 391 20.66 -4.75 -40.11
C GLN A 391 20.28 -3.93 -38.87
N GLN A 392 21.28 -3.63 -38.04
CA GLN A 392 21.12 -2.69 -36.94
C GLN A 392 21.27 -1.26 -37.45
N ARG A 393 20.23 -0.45 -37.32
CA ARG A 393 20.34 0.97 -37.68
C ARG A 393 21.07 1.75 -36.58
N GLY A 394 22.00 2.61 -37.04
CA GLY A 394 22.88 3.39 -36.17
C GLY A 394 24.33 2.88 -36.19
N SER A 395 24.56 1.58 -36.02
CA SER A 395 25.88 0.97 -36.19
C SER A 395 26.17 0.53 -37.61
N GLY A 396 25.14 0.33 -38.43
CA GLY A 396 25.27 -0.23 -39.78
C GLY A 396 25.65 -1.72 -39.82
N ALA A 397 25.76 -2.37 -38.64
CA ALA A 397 26.15 -3.77 -38.56
C ALA A 397 25.10 -4.68 -39.20
N GLU A 398 25.57 -5.61 -40.03
CA GLU A 398 24.74 -6.66 -40.66
C GLU A 398 25.06 -7.99 -40.03
N HIS A 399 24.02 -8.81 -39.80
CA HIS A 399 24.12 -10.11 -39.21
C HIS A 399 23.29 -11.11 -40.01
N ASP A 400 23.83 -12.29 -40.24
CA ASP A 400 23.11 -13.35 -40.93
C ASP A 400 22.13 -14.11 -40.03
N GLU A 401 22.31 -14.02 -38.69
CA GLU A 401 21.46 -14.69 -37.70
C GLU A 401 20.98 -13.75 -36.61
N ILE A 402 19.74 -13.97 -36.17
CA ILE A 402 19.16 -13.19 -35.08
C ILE A 402 19.88 -13.45 -33.74
N ALA A 403 20.52 -14.60 -33.56
CA ALA A 403 21.33 -14.91 -32.41
C ALA A 403 22.53 -13.94 -32.25
N ALA A 404 23.17 -13.55 -33.35
CA ALA A 404 24.24 -12.56 -33.31
C ALA A 404 23.74 -11.17 -32.92
N VAL A 405 22.54 -10.78 -33.38
CA VAL A 405 21.86 -9.55 -32.93
C VAL A 405 21.56 -9.62 -31.42
N ALA A 406 21.09 -10.74 -30.94
CA ALA A 406 20.81 -10.94 -29.52
C ALA A 406 22.07 -10.79 -28.66
N ALA A 407 23.19 -11.37 -29.06
CA ALA A 407 24.47 -11.27 -28.37
C ALA A 407 24.95 -9.81 -28.23
N VAL A 408 24.88 -9.03 -29.35
CA VAL A 408 25.27 -7.62 -29.34
C VAL A 408 24.35 -6.78 -28.45
N LEU A 409 23.03 -7.06 -28.47
CA LEU A 409 22.06 -6.34 -27.66
C LEU A 409 22.23 -6.65 -26.15
N ASN A 410 22.53 -7.91 -25.76
CA ASN A 410 22.81 -8.27 -24.39
C ASN A 410 24.09 -7.57 -23.88
N ALA A 411 25.17 -7.60 -24.65
CA ALA A 411 26.40 -6.89 -24.29
C ALA A 411 26.20 -5.38 -24.08
N ALA A 412 25.26 -4.77 -24.81
CA ALA A 412 24.92 -3.35 -24.63
C ALA A 412 23.98 -3.08 -23.45
N ILE A 413 23.27 -4.09 -22.94
CA ILE A 413 22.41 -3.98 -21.75
C ILE A 413 23.25 -4.09 -20.48
N ASP A 414 24.26 -4.97 -20.46
CA ASP A 414 25.14 -5.21 -19.31
C ASP A 414 26.10 -4.01 -19.03
N VAL A 415 26.24 -3.07 -19.95
CA VAL A 415 27.10 -1.88 -19.85
C VAL A 415 26.32 -0.62 -19.44
N ALA A 416 25.00 -0.66 -19.37
CA ALA A 416 24.10 0.47 -19.08
C ALA A 416 23.36 0.29 -17.75
#